data_a4e9107418c57ee501bcd4cee1b97009
#
_entry.id   a4e9107418c57ee501bcd4cee1b97009
#
_cell.length_a   1.000
_cell.length_b   1.000
_cell.length_c   1.000
_cell.angle_alpha   90.00
_cell.angle_beta   90.00
_cell.angle_gamma   90.00
#
_symmetry.space_group_name_H-M   'P 1'
#
loop_
_entity.id
_entity.type
_entity.pdbx_description
1 polymer ?
#
loop_
_entity_poly.entity_id
_entity_poly.type
_entity_poly.pdbx_seq_one_letter_code
_entity_poly.pdbx_strand_id
1 'polypeptide(L)'
;MKKEKKGYLCGPKNQTRKNMESYIRFDWAAKYMLRDKANFDILEGFLTVVLGEPVTVVEILESESNADHELGKVNRVDIKARTTRNEIILVEVQQTRQVHYLERMVFGASKAVVEHVKKGEEYETVKKVYSINIVYFDLGVGDDYFYHGETVFSGVNTHDILKVNKHERDLIGMEPYNNIFPEYYILRVKAFNKRVAENPLEEWMDYFRNAHIKDGTTAPGLAAARTKLIYMMMTEKERRQYDRHFDDLFCYQDELLAAVREGRAEGIEMGLKEGHKIGLKEGRKEGRKAGRKEGREEGRKEGREEGREEGKKTAVMEIAAKMKNNGIPHTLIAELTGLSVKEIEKLN
;
A
#
# COMPACT_ATOMS: atom_id res chain seq x y z
N MET A 1 -11.51 5.72 34.08
CA MET A 1 -12.72 5.19 33.41
C MET A 1 -12.27 4.05 32.50
N LYS A 2 -12.60 2.81 32.88
CA LYS A 2 -12.30 1.62 32.05
C LYS A 2 -13.28 1.59 30.88
N LYS A 3 -12.76 1.67 29.62
CA LYS A 3 -13.56 1.40 28.42
C LYS A 3 -13.82 -0.10 28.36
N GLU A 4 -15.06 -0.49 28.59
CA GLU A 4 -15.55 -1.83 28.29
C GLU A 4 -15.35 -2.11 26.80
N LYS A 5 -14.59 -3.16 26.51
CA LYS A 5 -14.53 -3.73 25.16
C LYS A 5 -15.88 -4.39 24.88
N LYS A 6 -16.75 -3.71 24.12
CA LYS A 6 -17.90 -4.36 23.49
C LYS A 6 -17.37 -5.39 22.51
N GLY A 7 -17.43 -6.65 22.89
CA GLY A 7 -17.21 -7.77 21.99
C GLY A 7 -18.26 -7.73 20.88
N TYR A 8 -17.85 -7.47 19.65
CA TYR A 8 -18.69 -7.67 18.49
C TYR A 8 -18.83 -9.17 18.28
N LEU A 9 -20.03 -9.69 18.55
CA LEU A 9 -20.42 -11.04 18.18
C LEU A 9 -20.49 -11.10 16.64
N CYS A 10 -19.44 -11.66 16.02
CA CYS A 10 -19.44 -12.03 14.62
C CYS A 10 -20.40 -13.22 14.45
N GLY A 11 -21.67 -12.94 14.16
CA GLY A 11 -22.69 -13.95 13.96
C GLY A 11 -22.63 -14.52 12.54
N PRO A 12 -22.84 -15.82 12.36
CA PRO A 12 -22.76 -16.44 11.04
C PRO A 12 -23.90 -15.95 10.14
N LYS A 13 -23.54 -15.32 9.00
CA LYS A 13 -24.49 -15.10 7.89
C LYS A 13 -24.68 -16.41 7.12
N ASN A 14 -25.47 -17.31 7.68
CA ASN A 14 -25.78 -18.63 7.14
C ASN A 14 -26.95 -18.59 6.14
N GLN A 15 -26.88 -17.85 5.02
CA GLN A 15 -28.03 -17.87 4.10
C GLN A 15 -27.73 -18.09 2.60
N THR A 16 -26.46 -18.32 2.17
CA THR A 16 -26.18 -18.53 0.73
C THR A 16 -25.38 -19.80 0.41
N ARG A 17 -25.19 -20.72 1.36
CA ARG A 17 -24.38 -21.95 1.15
C ARG A 17 -25.16 -23.21 0.76
N LYS A 18 -26.45 -23.14 0.49
CA LYS A 18 -27.21 -24.32 0.02
C LYS A 18 -27.19 -24.36 -1.50
N ASN A 19 -26.53 -25.35 -2.09
CA ASN A 19 -26.57 -25.87 -3.47
C ASN A 19 -25.42 -25.51 -4.44
N MET A 20 -24.20 -25.22 -3.98
CA MET A 20 -23.04 -25.37 -4.86
C MET A 20 -22.07 -26.37 -4.22
N GLU A 21 -21.51 -27.31 -5.01
CA GLU A 21 -20.34 -28.08 -4.61
C GLU A 21 -19.24 -27.08 -4.30
N SER A 22 -19.07 -26.75 -3.01
CA SER A 22 -18.04 -25.80 -2.60
C SER A 22 -16.74 -26.56 -2.41
N TYR A 23 -15.75 -26.26 -3.23
CA TYR A 23 -14.41 -26.77 -3.05
C TYR A 23 -13.73 -26.07 -1.87
N ILE A 24 -12.84 -26.82 -1.22
CA ILE A 24 -12.03 -26.32 -0.12
C ILE A 24 -11.06 -25.28 -0.70
N ARG A 25 -10.91 -24.15 -0.02
CA ARG A 25 -9.97 -23.12 -0.43
C ARG A 25 -8.53 -23.62 -0.33
N PHE A 26 -7.70 -23.19 -1.29
CA PHE A 26 -6.31 -23.66 -1.40
C PHE A 26 -5.46 -23.26 -0.18
N ASP A 27 -5.69 -22.12 0.45
CA ASP A 27 -4.96 -21.69 1.65
C ASP A 27 -5.14 -22.68 2.82
N TRP A 28 -6.35 -23.22 3.01
CA TRP A 28 -6.61 -24.26 3.99
C TRP A 28 -6.04 -25.61 3.53
N ALA A 29 -6.26 -25.96 2.25
CA ALA A 29 -5.76 -27.22 1.71
C ALA A 29 -4.23 -27.30 1.80
N ALA A 30 -3.50 -26.23 1.50
CA ALA A 30 -2.05 -26.17 1.62
C ALA A 30 -1.56 -26.45 3.04
N LYS A 31 -2.28 -25.97 4.05
CA LYS A 31 -1.91 -26.15 5.47
C LYS A 31 -2.21 -27.56 5.99
N TYR A 32 -3.34 -28.13 5.58
CA TYR A 32 -3.90 -29.30 6.27
C TYR A 32 -4.00 -30.56 5.40
N MET A 33 -4.08 -30.45 4.07
CA MET A 33 -4.31 -31.59 3.18
C MET A 33 -3.15 -31.88 2.25
N LEU A 34 -2.53 -30.86 1.65
CA LEU A 34 -1.49 -31.08 0.62
C LEU A 34 -0.14 -31.54 1.20
N ARG A 35 -0.04 -31.64 2.52
CA ARG A 35 1.10 -32.27 3.21
C ARG A 35 1.02 -33.80 3.22
N ASP A 36 -0.15 -34.37 2.98
CA ASP A 36 -0.32 -35.81 2.87
C ASP A 36 0.09 -36.29 1.48
N LYS A 37 0.88 -37.37 1.43
CA LYS A 37 1.32 -38.03 0.17
C LYS A 37 0.16 -38.40 -0.74
N ALA A 38 -1.00 -38.73 -0.17
CA ALA A 38 -2.21 -39.05 -0.93
C ALA A 38 -2.71 -37.91 -1.81
N ASN A 39 -2.25 -36.65 -1.53
CA ASN A 39 -2.67 -35.45 -2.22
C ASN A 39 -1.51 -34.75 -2.97
N PHE A 40 -0.36 -35.41 -3.10
CA PHE A 40 0.79 -34.83 -3.81
C PHE A 40 0.50 -34.55 -5.29
N ASP A 41 -0.36 -35.36 -5.92
CA ASP A 41 -0.82 -35.13 -7.29
C ASP A 41 -1.45 -33.74 -7.53
N ILE A 42 -2.12 -33.19 -6.52
CA ILE A 42 -2.66 -31.81 -6.56
C ILE A 42 -1.51 -30.79 -6.51
N LEU A 43 -0.59 -30.98 -5.56
CA LEU A 43 0.55 -30.08 -5.37
C LEU A 43 1.50 -30.14 -6.58
N GLU A 44 1.87 -31.34 -7.04
CA GLU A 44 2.73 -31.56 -8.21
C GLU A 44 2.13 -30.92 -9.47
N GLY A 45 0.82 -31.09 -9.66
CA GLY A 45 0.11 -30.47 -10.78
C GLY A 45 0.17 -28.94 -10.74
N PHE A 46 -0.06 -28.33 -9.58
CA PHE A 46 0.11 -26.89 -9.39
C PHE A 46 1.54 -26.42 -9.67
N LEU A 47 2.53 -27.10 -9.08
CA LEU A 47 3.94 -26.77 -9.25
C LEU A 47 4.39 -26.90 -10.71
N THR A 48 3.93 -27.94 -11.40
CA THR A 48 4.20 -28.18 -12.83
C THR A 48 3.69 -26.99 -13.68
N VAL A 49 2.52 -26.47 -13.37
CA VAL A 49 1.95 -25.33 -14.09
C VAL A 49 2.72 -24.04 -13.81
N VAL A 50 3.12 -23.80 -12.56
CA VAL A 50 3.83 -22.58 -12.16
C VAL A 50 5.26 -22.58 -12.69
N LEU A 51 5.98 -23.70 -12.60
CA LEU A 51 7.38 -23.79 -13.03
C LEU A 51 7.53 -24.07 -14.54
N GLY A 52 6.45 -24.44 -15.22
CA GLY A 52 6.46 -24.74 -16.65
C GLY A 52 7.14 -26.06 -17.02
N GLU A 53 7.46 -26.92 -16.04
CA GLU A 53 8.10 -28.21 -16.20
C GLU A 53 7.54 -29.26 -15.22
N PRO A 54 7.59 -30.55 -15.55
CA PRO A 54 7.09 -31.59 -14.65
C PRO A 54 7.81 -31.60 -13.31
N VAL A 55 7.05 -31.56 -12.22
CA VAL A 55 7.55 -31.58 -10.84
C VAL A 55 7.04 -32.82 -10.14
N THR A 56 7.97 -33.55 -9.49
CA THR A 56 7.63 -34.68 -8.61
C THR A 56 8.14 -34.41 -7.20
N VAL A 57 7.24 -34.44 -6.23
CA VAL A 57 7.53 -34.19 -4.80
C VAL A 57 7.90 -35.50 -4.13
N VAL A 58 9.08 -35.54 -3.53
CA VAL A 58 9.55 -36.69 -2.75
C VAL A 58 8.99 -36.66 -1.33
N GLU A 59 9.06 -35.50 -0.71
CA GLU A 59 8.63 -35.28 0.67
C GLU A 59 8.26 -33.85 0.97
N ILE A 60 7.43 -33.67 1.98
CA ILE A 60 7.18 -32.39 2.63
C ILE A 60 8.12 -32.29 3.82
N LEU A 61 8.90 -31.24 3.85
CA LEU A 61 9.84 -30.91 4.92
C LEU A 61 9.11 -30.15 6.04
N GLU A 62 9.62 -30.24 7.25
CA GLU A 62 9.13 -29.40 8.34
C GLU A 62 9.33 -27.91 8.01
N SER A 63 8.28 -27.14 8.15
CA SER A 63 8.31 -25.69 7.91
C SER A 63 8.78 -24.89 9.14
N GLU A 64 8.90 -25.56 10.29
CA GLU A 64 9.41 -25.00 11.53
C GLU A 64 10.88 -25.42 11.67
N SER A 65 11.81 -24.50 11.40
CA SER A 65 13.17 -24.69 11.90
C SER A 65 13.13 -24.48 13.41
N ASN A 66 13.67 -25.44 14.16
CA ASN A 66 13.94 -25.27 15.58
C ASN A 66 14.60 -23.90 15.76
N ALA A 67 13.98 -23.04 16.58
CA ALA A 67 14.59 -21.80 16.98
C ALA A 67 15.74 -22.18 17.92
N ASP A 68 16.94 -22.37 17.36
CA ASP A 68 18.16 -22.62 18.13
C ASP A 68 18.54 -21.39 19.01
N HIS A 69 17.79 -20.30 18.88
CA HIS A 69 17.86 -19.15 19.77
C HIS A 69 16.44 -18.64 20.07
N GLU A 70 16.12 -18.44 21.34
CA GLU A 70 14.84 -17.92 21.85
C GLU A 70 14.37 -16.58 21.22
N LEU A 71 15.20 -15.91 20.43
CA LEU A 71 14.95 -14.62 19.76
C LEU A 71 14.91 -14.72 18.23
N GLY A 72 15.00 -15.92 17.65
CA GLY A 72 14.99 -16.11 16.19
C GLY A 72 13.61 -15.82 15.58
N LYS A 73 13.55 -15.06 14.47
CA LYS A 73 12.32 -14.91 13.69
C LYS A 73 11.89 -16.27 13.15
N VAL A 74 10.72 -16.74 13.57
CA VAL A 74 10.11 -17.97 13.04
C VAL A 74 9.53 -17.63 11.66
N ASN A 75 10.10 -18.23 10.62
CA ASN A 75 9.52 -18.15 9.28
C ASN A 75 8.76 -19.46 9.01
N ARG A 76 7.43 -19.39 9.10
CA ARG A 76 6.55 -20.52 8.77
C ARG A 76 6.06 -20.34 7.34
N VAL A 77 6.49 -21.22 6.45
CA VAL A 77 5.91 -21.37 5.12
C VAL A 77 4.80 -22.42 5.15
N ASP A 78 3.79 -22.24 4.30
CA ASP A 78 2.66 -23.17 4.30
C ASP A 78 3.06 -24.56 3.81
N ILE A 79 3.90 -24.64 2.77
CA ILE A 79 4.49 -25.90 2.29
C ILE A 79 5.98 -25.70 2.02
N LYS A 80 6.80 -26.62 2.48
CA LYS A 80 8.20 -26.77 2.10
C LYS A 80 8.40 -28.19 1.56
N ALA A 81 8.67 -28.31 0.27
CA ALA A 81 8.77 -29.59 -0.42
C ALA A 81 10.16 -29.79 -1.01
N ARG A 82 10.57 -31.07 -1.13
CA ARG A 82 11.76 -31.48 -1.85
C ARG A 82 11.37 -32.28 -3.08
N THR A 83 11.96 -31.94 -4.23
CA THR A 83 11.72 -32.63 -5.50
C THR A 83 12.67 -33.80 -5.70
N THR A 84 12.38 -34.64 -6.72
CA THR A 84 13.29 -35.71 -7.18
C THR A 84 14.65 -35.21 -7.67
N ARG A 85 14.73 -33.93 -8.10
CA ARG A 85 15.98 -33.26 -8.47
C ARG A 85 16.71 -32.62 -7.28
N ASN A 86 16.25 -32.91 -6.06
CA ASN A 86 16.81 -32.40 -4.81
C ASN A 86 16.66 -30.88 -4.65
N GLU A 87 15.74 -30.25 -5.35
CA GLU A 87 15.39 -28.83 -5.25
C GLU A 87 14.43 -28.59 -4.10
N ILE A 88 14.43 -27.41 -3.54
CA ILE A 88 13.53 -27.00 -2.46
C ILE A 88 12.48 -26.06 -3.02
N ILE A 89 11.22 -26.39 -2.80
CA ILE A 89 10.09 -25.56 -3.18
C ILE A 89 9.40 -25.05 -1.91
N LEU A 90 9.27 -23.73 -1.82
CA LEU A 90 8.51 -23.05 -0.77
C LEU A 90 7.21 -22.55 -1.38
N VAL A 91 6.07 -22.89 -0.80
CA VAL A 91 4.78 -22.32 -1.17
C VAL A 91 4.23 -21.56 0.03
N GLU A 92 3.93 -20.31 -0.15
CA GLU A 92 3.34 -19.41 0.83
C GLU A 92 2.01 -18.89 0.30
N VAL A 93 0.94 -19.00 1.10
CA VAL A 93 -0.39 -18.48 0.77
C VAL A 93 -0.77 -17.39 1.76
N GLN A 94 -0.70 -16.14 1.32
CA GLN A 94 -0.86 -15.00 2.20
C GLN A 94 -2.17 -14.25 1.91
N GLN A 95 -3.08 -14.27 2.88
CA GLN A 95 -4.41 -13.64 2.77
C GLN A 95 -4.37 -12.14 3.09
N THR A 96 -3.51 -11.72 3.99
CA THR A 96 -3.48 -10.38 4.54
C THR A 96 -2.20 -9.65 4.20
N ARG A 97 -2.30 -8.34 3.98
CA ARG A 97 -1.14 -7.52 3.62
C ARG A 97 -0.14 -7.46 4.77
N GLN A 98 1.11 -7.71 4.43
CA GLN A 98 2.26 -7.48 5.31
C GLN A 98 3.15 -6.40 4.69
N VAL A 99 3.57 -5.43 5.49
CA VAL A 99 4.34 -4.26 5.01
C VAL A 99 5.68 -4.68 4.40
N HIS A 100 6.35 -5.67 5.01
CA HIS A 100 7.67 -6.17 4.59
C HIS A 100 7.58 -7.57 3.96
N TYR A 101 6.63 -7.74 3.03
CA TYR A 101 6.39 -9.08 2.46
C TYR A 101 7.52 -9.52 1.53
N LEU A 102 8.08 -8.62 0.72
CA LEU A 102 9.20 -8.95 -0.18
C LEU A 102 10.46 -9.34 0.61
N GLU A 103 10.75 -8.64 1.69
CA GLU A 103 11.85 -8.98 2.59
C GLU A 103 11.63 -10.35 3.26
N ARG A 104 10.39 -10.69 3.58
CA ARG A 104 10.02 -12.01 4.09
C ARG A 104 10.26 -13.12 3.06
N MET A 105 9.93 -12.89 1.79
CA MET A 105 10.21 -13.83 0.70
C MET A 105 11.71 -14.12 0.58
N VAL A 106 12.54 -13.05 0.56
CA VAL A 106 14.00 -13.16 0.50
C VAL A 106 14.54 -13.91 1.71
N PHE A 107 14.08 -13.55 2.91
CA PHE A 107 14.48 -14.24 4.14
C PHE A 107 14.14 -15.73 4.11
N GLY A 108 12.94 -16.10 3.68
CA GLY A 108 12.48 -17.48 3.56
C GLY A 108 13.33 -18.31 2.60
N ALA A 109 13.61 -17.78 1.41
CA ALA A 109 14.46 -18.44 0.42
C ALA A 109 15.91 -18.59 0.91
N SER A 110 16.49 -17.53 1.49
CA SER A 110 17.85 -17.55 2.04
C SER A 110 17.99 -18.57 3.16
N LYS A 111 16.99 -18.64 4.05
CA LYS A 111 16.95 -19.62 5.13
C LYS A 111 16.90 -21.04 4.58
N ALA A 112 16.07 -21.30 3.57
CA ALA A 112 15.99 -22.61 2.94
C ALA A 112 17.33 -23.01 2.29
N VAL A 113 18.09 -22.09 1.72
CA VAL A 113 19.45 -22.34 1.22
C VAL A 113 20.38 -22.74 2.37
N VAL A 114 20.42 -21.96 3.44
CA VAL A 114 21.36 -22.16 4.57
C VAL A 114 21.05 -23.45 5.34
N GLU A 115 19.78 -23.79 5.55
CA GLU A 115 19.36 -24.98 6.29
C GLU A 115 19.81 -26.30 5.63
N HIS A 116 20.12 -26.27 4.33
CA HIS A 116 20.51 -27.47 3.57
C HIS A 116 22.01 -27.56 3.34
N VAL A 117 22.81 -26.61 3.85
CA VAL A 117 24.28 -26.63 3.78
C VAL A 117 24.82 -26.78 5.19
N LYS A 118 25.40 -27.94 5.51
CA LYS A 118 25.96 -28.19 6.83
C LYS A 118 27.39 -27.63 6.93
N LYS A 119 27.84 -27.35 8.14
CA LYS A 119 29.19 -26.88 8.40
C LYS A 119 30.23 -27.92 7.93
N GLY A 120 31.08 -27.53 6.98
CA GLY A 120 32.13 -28.40 6.43
C GLY A 120 31.73 -29.14 5.15
N GLU A 121 30.50 -28.98 4.66
CA GLU A 121 30.11 -29.43 3.33
C GLU A 121 30.58 -28.47 2.23
N GLU A 122 30.81 -29.01 1.05
CA GLU A 122 31.21 -28.24 -0.12
C GLU A 122 30.03 -27.41 -0.67
N TYR A 123 30.31 -26.29 -1.34
CA TYR A 123 29.27 -25.40 -1.89
C TYR A 123 28.42 -26.03 -2.98
N GLU A 124 28.85 -27.15 -3.58
CA GLU A 124 28.04 -27.93 -4.51
C GLU A 124 26.76 -28.52 -3.88
N THR A 125 26.68 -28.55 -2.54
CA THR A 125 25.50 -28.99 -1.79
C THR A 125 24.40 -27.93 -1.73
N VAL A 126 24.67 -26.68 -2.18
CA VAL A 126 23.67 -25.62 -2.25
C VAL A 126 22.56 -26.04 -3.21
N LYS A 127 21.33 -26.04 -2.70
CA LYS A 127 20.17 -26.48 -3.45
C LYS A 127 19.46 -25.33 -4.12
N LYS A 128 18.92 -25.57 -5.30
CA LYS A 128 17.98 -24.66 -5.95
C LYS A 128 16.76 -24.48 -5.06
N VAL A 129 16.35 -23.23 -4.89
CA VAL A 129 15.15 -22.86 -4.12
C VAL A 129 14.16 -22.14 -5.05
N TYR A 130 12.93 -22.61 -5.09
CA TYR A 130 11.80 -21.93 -5.71
C TYR A 130 10.89 -21.38 -4.61
N SER A 131 10.64 -20.09 -4.61
CA SER A 131 9.74 -19.42 -3.67
C SER A 131 8.47 -18.99 -4.41
N ILE A 132 7.38 -19.73 -4.19
CA ILE A 132 6.08 -19.52 -4.83
C ILE A 132 5.15 -18.83 -3.83
N ASN A 133 4.67 -17.64 -4.17
CA ASN A 133 3.95 -16.76 -3.29
C ASN A 133 2.57 -16.43 -3.87
N ILE A 134 1.52 -16.96 -3.26
CA ILE A 134 0.13 -16.73 -3.63
C ILE A 134 -0.44 -15.66 -2.70
N VAL A 135 -0.67 -14.45 -3.24
CA VAL A 135 -1.07 -13.29 -2.44
C VAL A 135 -2.48 -12.83 -2.78
N TYR A 136 -3.30 -12.64 -1.74
CA TYR A 136 -4.69 -12.18 -1.82
C TYR A 136 -4.83 -10.68 -1.52
N PHE A 137 -3.73 -9.95 -1.54
CA PHE A 137 -3.69 -8.49 -1.36
C PHE A 137 -2.91 -7.83 -2.50
N ASP A 138 -3.04 -6.50 -2.62
CA ASP A 138 -2.32 -5.75 -3.63
C ASP A 138 -0.86 -5.60 -3.24
N LEU A 139 0.03 -6.31 -3.94
CA LEU A 139 1.48 -6.30 -3.77
C LEU A 139 2.13 -5.57 -4.95
N GLY A 140 2.75 -4.43 -4.67
CA GLY A 140 3.40 -3.63 -5.69
C GLY A 140 2.44 -2.99 -6.70
N VAL A 141 2.99 -2.40 -7.76
CA VAL A 141 2.29 -1.80 -8.90
C VAL A 141 2.70 -2.55 -10.16
N GLY A 142 1.72 -2.93 -10.98
CA GLY A 142 1.93 -3.66 -12.22
C GLY A 142 0.63 -4.28 -12.72
N ASP A 143 0.55 -4.56 -14.01
CA ASP A 143 -0.70 -4.95 -14.69
C ASP A 143 -0.92 -6.46 -14.73
N ASP A 144 0.12 -7.26 -14.48
CA ASP A 144 0.01 -8.71 -14.54
C ASP A 144 -0.42 -9.32 -13.20
N TYR A 145 -0.99 -10.50 -13.26
CA TYR A 145 -1.34 -11.33 -12.10
C TYR A 145 -0.25 -12.34 -11.74
N PHE A 146 0.74 -12.58 -12.63
CA PHE A 146 1.81 -13.53 -12.45
C PHE A 146 3.18 -12.89 -12.75
N TYR A 147 4.07 -12.92 -11.78
CA TYR A 147 5.43 -12.40 -11.90
C TYR A 147 6.45 -13.47 -11.58
N HIS A 148 7.49 -13.55 -12.42
CA HIS A 148 8.65 -14.39 -12.21
C HIS A 148 9.88 -13.53 -11.99
N GLY A 149 10.65 -13.80 -10.96
CA GLY A 149 11.90 -13.14 -10.62
C GLY A 149 13.03 -14.16 -10.59
N GLU A 150 14.05 -13.91 -11.39
CA GLU A 150 15.28 -14.69 -11.47
C GLU A 150 16.52 -13.80 -11.35
N THR A 151 17.66 -14.37 -11.01
CA THR A 151 18.93 -13.63 -10.97
C THR A 151 19.65 -13.75 -12.32
N VAL A 152 19.87 -12.60 -12.94
CA VAL A 152 20.60 -12.49 -14.21
C VAL A 152 21.81 -11.55 -14.01
N PHE A 153 23.00 -11.97 -14.44
CA PHE A 153 24.18 -11.14 -14.44
C PHE A 153 24.40 -10.53 -15.83
N SER A 154 24.13 -9.23 -15.94
CA SER A 154 24.33 -8.48 -17.19
C SER A 154 25.63 -7.69 -17.15
N GLY A 155 26.41 -7.74 -18.24
CA GLY A 155 27.62 -6.94 -18.41
C GLY A 155 27.30 -5.44 -18.36
N VAL A 156 27.96 -4.69 -17.49
CA VAL A 156 27.69 -3.25 -17.31
C VAL A 156 28.04 -2.44 -18.57
N ASN A 157 29.05 -2.86 -19.28
CA ASN A 157 29.54 -2.14 -20.48
C ASN A 157 29.03 -2.71 -21.79
N THR A 158 28.79 -4.01 -21.87
CA THR A 158 28.48 -4.74 -23.11
C THR A 158 27.04 -5.20 -23.20
N HIS A 159 26.30 -5.17 -22.04
CA HIS A 159 24.91 -5.62 -21.89
C HIS A 159 24.68 -7.09 -22.28
N ASP A 160 25.75 -7.89 -22.39
CA ASP A 160 25.66 -9.34 -22.56
C ASP A 160 25.30 -10.03 -21.22
N ILE A 161 24.88 -11.29 -21.32
CA ILE A 161 24.56 -12.11 -20.16
C ILE A 161 25.76 -13.00 -19.85
N LEU A 162 26.22 -12.96 -18.58
CA LEU A 162 27.27 -13.86 -18.09
C LEU A 162 26.76 -15.31 -18.15
N LYS A 163 27.52 -16.15 -18.84
CA LYS A 163 27.19 -17.57 -19.01
C LYS A 163 28.33 -18.45 -18.48
N VAL A 164 27.97 -19.64 -17.99
CA VAL A 164 28.96 -20.67 -17.65
C VAL A 164 29.72 -21.09 -18.91
N ASN A 165 31.04 -21.09 -18.87
CA ASN A 165 31.83 -21.60 -19.99
C ASN A 165 31.76 -23.14 -20.05
N LYS A 166 32.22 -23.72 -21.19
CA LYS A 166 32.14 -25.17 -21.40
C LYS A 166 32.91 -25.98 -20.34
N HIS A 167 34.06 -25.49 -19.90
CA HIS A 167 34.91 -26.16 -18.91
C HIS A 167 34.26 -26.15 -17.51
N GLU A 168 33.69 -25.03 -17.13
CA GLU A 168 32.92 -24.92 -15.87
C GLU A 168 31.68 -25.82 -15.89
N ARG A 169 30.99 -25.89 -17.04
CA ARG A 169 29.83 -26.76 -17.25
C ARG A 169 30.18 -28.24 -17.07
N ASP A 170 31.31 -28.66 -17.67
CA ASP A 170 31.78 -30.02 -17.56
C ASP A 170 32.22 -30.43 -16.13
N LEU A 171 32.71 -29.42 -15.36
CA LEU A 171 33.10 -29.60 -13.95
C LEU A 171 31.91 -29.61 -12.98
N ILE A 172 30.95 -28.70 -13.21
CA ILE A 172 29.84 -28.47 -12.27
C ILE A 172 28.64 -29.36 -12.61
N GLY A 173 28.57 -29.90 -13.85
CA GLY A 173 27.45 -30.70 -14.30
C GLY A 173 26.13 -29.97 -14.42
N MET A 174 26.16 -28.63 -14.41
CA MET A 174 25.00 -27.73 -14.43
C MET A 174 25.01 -26.79 -15.61
N GLU A 175 23.86 -26.55 -16.19
CA GLU A 175 23.56 -25.42 -17.05
C GLU A 175 22.62 -24.49 -16.27
N PRO A 176 22.55 -23.25 -16.51
CA PRO A 176 23.43 -22.09 -16.49
C PRO A 176 23.64 -21.54 -15.05
N TYR A 177 24.40 -20.46 -14.82
CA TYR A 177 24.63 -19.83 -13.50
C TYR A 177 23.38 -19.47 -12.69
N ASN A 178 22.27 -19.16 -13.36
CA ASN A 178 21.00 -18.86 -12.71
C ASN A 178 20.37 -20.09 -12.01
N ASN A 179 20.82 -21.31 -12.33
CA ASN A 179 20.22 -22.53 -11.77
C ASN A 179 20.52 -22.78 -10.30
N ILE A 180 21.45 -22.03 -9.70
CA ILE A 180 21.74 -22.12 -8.25
C ILE A 180 21.06 -21.01 -7.43
N PHE A 181 20.72 -19.88 -8.05
CA PHE A 181 20.09 -18.77 -7.35
C PHE A 181 18.60 -19.05 -7.09
N PRO A 182 18.04 -18.57 -5.96
CA PRO A 182 16.61 -18.66 -5.72
C PRO A 182 15.81 -17.96 -6.82
N GLU A 183 14.71 -18.58 -7.19
CA GLU A 183 13.69 -17.98 -8.07
C GLU A 183 12.43 -17.70 -7.30
N TYR A 184 11.77 -16.61 -7.66
CA TYR A 184 10.58 -16.10 -6.99
C TYR A 184 9.41 -16.05 -7.97
N TYR A 185 8.29 -16.62 -7.56
CA TYR A 185 7.04 -16.58 -8.31
C TYR A 185 5.98 -15.90 -7.44
N ILE A 186 5.32 -14.88 -8.00
CA ILE A 186 4.28 -14.12 -7.31
C ILE A 186 2.98 -14.23 -8.09
N LEU A 187 1.97 -14.83 -7.47
CA LEU A 187 0.62 -14.96 -8.01
C LEU A 187 -0.31 -13.99 -7.27
N ARG A 188 -0.72 -12.91 -7.94
CA ARG A 188 -1.58 -11.85 -7.39
C ARG A 188 -3.04 -12.19 -7.65
N VAL A 189 -3.70 -12.91 -6.75
CA VAL A 189 -5.05 -13.44 -6.93
C VAL A 189 -6.07 -12.34 -7.21
N LYS A 190 -5.98 -11.18 -6.56
CA LYS A 190 -6.88 -10.04 -6.81
C LYS A 190 -6.70 -9.41 -8.19
N ALA A 191 -5.49 -9.42 -8.74
CA ALA A 191 -5.21 -8.86 -10.06
C ALA A 191 -5.77 -9.73 -11.19
N PHE A 192 -5.98 -11.02 -10.96
CA PHE A 192 -6.60 -11.91 -11.93
C PHE A 192 -8.09 -11.54 -12.12
N ASN A 193 -8.47 -11.06 -13.30
CA ASN A 193 -9.81 -10.56 -13.59
C ASN A 193 -10.46 -11.18 -14.85
N LYS A 194 -9.84 -12.23 -15.42
CA LYS A 194 -10.40 -12.92 -16.58
C LYS A 194 -11.69 -13.65 -16.20
N ARG A 195 -12.67 -13.60 -17.09
CA ARG A 195 -13.95 -14.30 -16.93
C ARG A 195 -13.86 -15.78 -17.30
N VAL A 196 -12.96 -16.10 -18.24
CA VAL A 196 -12.74 -17.47 -18.73
C VAL A 196 -11.26 -17.74 -18.69
N ALA A 197 -10.87 -18.84 -18.07
CA ALA A 197 -9.50 -19.32 -18.06
C ALA A 197 -9.14 -19.92 -19.43
N GLU A 198 -8.04 -19.48 -20.02
CA GLU A 198 -7.58 -19.86 -21.36
C GLU A 198 -6.41 -20.86 -21.31
N ASN A 199 -5.75 -20.97 -20.16
CA ASN A 199 -4.60 -21.85 -19.95
C ASN A 199 -4.62 -22.47 -18.54
N PRO A 200 -3.80 -23.51 -18.28
CA PRO A 200 -3.77 -24.18 -16.98
C PRO A 200 -3.48 -23.27 -15.79
N LEU A 201 -2.63 -22.25 -15.93
CA LEU A 201 -2.33 -21.31 -14.85
C LEU A 201 -3.58 -20.48 -14.49
N GLU A 202 -4.33 -20.05 -15.48
CA GLU A 202 -5.57 -19.29 -15.26
C GLU A 202 -6.67 -20.12 -14.64
N GLU A 203 -6.72 -21.44 -14.92
CA GLU A 203 -7.62 -22.36 -14.22
C GLU A 203 -7.26 -22.45 -12.72
N TRP A 204 -5.98 -22.48 -12.38
CA TRP A 204 -5.51 -22.41 -11.00
C TRP A 204 -5.83 -21.06 -10.35
N MET A 205 -5.65 -19.94 -11.08
CA MET A 205 -6.00 -18.61 -10.59
C MET A 205 -7.49 -18.45 -10.34
N ASP A 206 -8.35 -19.02 -11.19
CA ASP A 206 -9.79 -19.06 -10.97
C ASP A 206 -10.15 -19.85 -9.71
N TYR A 207 -9.53 -21.00 -9.53
CA TYR A 207 -9.71 -21.79 -8.30
C TYR A 207 -9.26 -21.02 -7.04
N PHE A 208 -8.11 -20.37 -7.07
CA PHE A 208 -7.65 -19.55 -5.94
C PHE A 208 -8.62 -18.43 -5.60
N ARG A 209 -9.14 -17.77 -6.62
CA ARG A 209 -10.02 -16.61 -6.46
C ARG A 209 -11.43 -16.99 -6.03
N ASN A 210 -12.03 -17.98 -6.69
CA ASN A 210 -13.44 -18.27 -6.62
C ASN A 210 -13.75 -19.59 -5.92
N ALA A 211 -12.74 -20.40 -5.53
CA ALA A 211 -12.91 -21.78 -5.07
C ALA A 211 -13.76 -22.62 -6.05
N HIS A 212 -13.61 -22.38 -7.35
CA HIS A 212 -14.34 -23.01 -8.41
C HIS A 212 -13.39 -23.80 -9.32
N ILE A 213 -13.75 -25.03 -9.63
CA ILE A 213 -13.02 -25.87 -10.58
C ILE A 213 -14.02 -26.25 -11.68
N LYS A 214 -13.74 -25.84 -12.91
CA LYS A 214 -14.65 -26.08 -14.05
C LYS A 214 -14.71 -27.56 -14.41
N ASP A 215 -15.85 -27.97 -14.98
CA ASP A 215 -15.98 -29.29 -15.60
C ASP A 215 -15.01 -29.41 -16.77
N GLY A 216 -14.32 -30.57 -16.88
CA GLY A 216 -13.36 -30.80 -17.95
C GLY A 216 -12.11 -29.95 -17.85
N THR A 217 -11.68 -29.57 -16.63
CA THR A 217 -10.38 -28.92 -16.40
C THR A 217 -9.24 -29.69 -17.06
N THR A 218 -8.33 -28.96 -17.73
CA THR A 218 -7.12 -29.51 -18.36
C THR A 218 -5.88 -29.22 -17.52
N ALA A 219 -5.99 -28.40 -16.49
CA ALA A 219 -4.88 -28.03 -15.64
C ALA A 219 -4.41 -29.20 -14.80
N PRO A 220 -3.13 -29.59 -14.87
CA PRO A 220 -2.54 -30.59 -14.01
C PRO A 220 -2.90 -30.37 -12.54
N GLY A 221 -3.27 -31.42 -11.82
CA GLY A 221 -3.65 -31.37 -10.40
C GLY A 221 -5.08 -30.90 -10.12
N LEU A 222 -5.70 -30.06 -10.95
CA LEU A 222 -7.07 -29.58 -10.68
C LEU A 222 -8.14 -30.65 -10.83
N ALA A 223 -7.96 -31.64 -11.71
CA ALA A 223 -8.87 -32.79 -11.79
C ALA A 223 -8.86 -33.62 -10.50
N ALA A 224 -7.68 -33.83 -9.91
CA ALA A 224 -7.55 -34.47 -8.61
C ALA A 224 -8.12 -33.61 -7.49
N ALA A 225 -7.84 -32.30 -7.49
CA ALA A 225 -8.39 -31.35 -6.55
C ALA A 225 -9.93 -31.35 -6.55
N ARG A 226 -10.55 -31.47 -7.71
CA ARG A 226 -11.99 -31.55 -7.86
C ARG A 226 -12.63 -32.72 -7.11
N THR A 227 -11.96 -33.85 -7.08
CA THR A 227 -12.45 -35.06 -6.38
C THR A 227 -12.07 -35.09 -4.91
N LYS A 228 -10.90 -34.58 -4.54
CA LYS A 228 -10.35 -34.68 -3.19
C LYS A 228 -10.67 -33.47 -2.30
N LEU A 229 -10.87 -32.28 -2.89
CA LEU A 229 -11.12 -31.04 -2.16
C LEU A 229 -12.59 -30.66 -2.05
N ILE A 230 -13.51 -31.63 -2.08
CA ILE A 230 -14.93 -31.36 -1.88
C ILE A 230 -15.21 -31.28 -0.38
N TYR A 231 -15.80 -30.16 0.05
CA TYR A 231 -16.15 -29.92 1.45
C TYR A 231 -17.02 -31.04 2.04
N MET A 232 -17.93 -31.62 1.25
CA MET A 232 -18.81 -32.70 1.73
C MET A 232 -18.07 -34.02 2.00
N MET A 233 -16.86 -34.21 1.45
CA MET A 233 -16.03 -35.41 1.70
C MET A 233 -15.21 -35.29 2.99
N MET A 234 -15.17 -34.13 3.61
CA MET A 234 -14.48 -33.94 4.88
C MET A 234 -15.18 -34.69 6.02
N THR A 235 -14.38 -35.19 6.96
CA THR A 235 -14.88 -35.65 8.24
C THR A 235 -15.51 -34.47 9.03
N GLU A 236 -16.36 -34.77 9.99
CA GLU A 236 -17.01 -33.73 10.83
C GLU A 236 -15.97 -32.86 11.58
N LYS A 237 -14.85 -33.46 12.00
CA LYS A 237 -13.74 -32.76 12.66
C LYS A 237 -13.06 -31.78 11.71
N GLU A 238 -12.77 -32.18 10.48
CA GLU A 238 -12.15 -31.35 9.44
C GLU A 238 -13.08 -30.20 9.04
N ARG A 239 -14.39 -30.46 8.85
CA ARG A 239 -15.38 -29.40 8.57
C ARG A 239 -15.38 -28.34 9.65
N ARG A 240 -15.41 -28.75 10.93
CA ARG A 240 -15.38 -27.79 12.04
C ARG A 240 -14.10 -26.96 12.08
N GLN A 241 -12.95 -27.57 11.72
CA GLN A 241 -11.68 -26.85 11.63
C GLN A 241 -11.66 -25.89 10.45
N TYR A 242 -12.18 -26.31 9.30
CA TYR A 242 -12.30 -25.49 8.10
C TYR A 242 -13.24 -24.29 8.32
N ASP A 243 -14.43 -24.52 8.88
CA ASP A 243 -15.40 -23.47 9.15
C ASP A 243 -14.85 -22.45 10.15
N ARG A 244 -14.17 -22.90 11.22
CA ARG A 244 -13.51 -22.01 12.17
C ARG A 244 -12.42 -21.16 11.51
N HIS A 245 -11.55 -21.76 10.71
CA HIS A 245 -10.52 -21.01 9.98
C HIS A 245 -11.14 -19.94 9.07
N PHE A 246 -12.24 -20.27 8.43
CA PHE A 246 -12.96 -19.35 7.57
C PHE A 246 -13.61 -18.20 8.34
N ASP A 247 -14.23 -18.50 9.46
CA ASP A 247 -14.81 -17.50 10.37
C ASP A 247 -13.73 -16.55 10.92
N ASP A 248 -12.59 -17.08 11.34
CA ASP A 248 -11.44 -16.30 11.81
C ASP A 248 -10.91 -15.34 10.72
N LEU A 249 -10.84 -15.78 9.46
CA LEU A 249 -10.44 -14.92 8.35
C LEU A 249 -11.44 -13.79 8.10
N PHE A 250 -12.74 -14.09 8.17
CA PHE A 250 -13.79 -13.07 8.01
C PHE A 250 -13.75 -12.04 9.14
N CYS A 251 -13.65 -12.49 10.39
CA CYS A 251 -13.54 -11.60 11.53
C CYS A 251 -12.31 -10.68 11.40
N TYR A 252 -11.17 -11.22 11.02
CA TYR A 252 -9.97 -10.43 10.79
C TYR A 252 -10.13 -9.39 9.67
N GLN A 253 -10.80 -9.74 8.56
CA GLN A 253 -11.08 -8.81 7.47
C GLN A 253 -12.02 -7.69 7.92
N ASP A 254 -13.06 -8.01 8.69
CA ASP A 254 -14.00 -7.03 9.23
C ASP A 254 -13.32 -6.09 10.23
N GLU A 255 -12.45 -6.60 11.11
CA GLU A 255 -11.64 -5.79 12.03
C GLU A 255 -10.71 -4.83 11.28
N LEU A 256 -10.05 -5.31 10.23
CA LEU A 256 -9.17 -4.48 9.39
C LEU A 256 -9.96 -3.37 8.69
N LEU A 257 -11.12 -3.70 8.13
CA LEU A 257 -12.01 -2.73 7.47
C LEU A 257 -12.53 -1.69 8.48
N ALA A 258 -12.86 -2.10 9.69
CA ALA A 258 -13.28 -1.20 10.77
C ALA A 258 -12.14 -0.25 11.13
N ALA A 259 -10.93 -0.76 11.37
CA ALA A 259 -9.75 0.05 11.70
C ALA A 259 -9.41 1.07 10.59
N VAL A 260 -9.51 0.67 9.31
CA VAL A 260 -9.31 1.58 8.17
C VAL A 260 -10.36 2.69 8.14
N ARG A 261 -11.63 2.37 8.41
CA ARG A 261 -12.72 3.36 8.46
C ARG A 261 -12.54 4.34 9.61
N GLU A 262 -12.18 3.84 10.78
CA GLU A 262 -11.90 4.67 11.97
C GLU A 262 -10.71 5.59 11.73
N GLY A 263 -9.58 5.08 11.26
CA GLY A 263 -8.40 5.88 10.95
C GLY A 263 -8.66 6.94 9.87
N ARG A 264 -9.50 6.63 8.86
CA ARG A 264 -9.92 7.62 7.86
C ARG A 264 -10.79 8.73 8.46
N ALA A 265 -11.73 8.36 9.33
CA ALA A 265 -12.60 9.33 10.01
C ALA A 265 -11.79 10.26 10.92
N GLU A 266 -10.87 9.71 11.71
CA GLU A 266 -9.96 10.49 12.56
C GLU A 266 -9.05 11.42 11.73
N GLY A 267 -8.49 10.92 10.63
CA GLY A 267 -7.66 11.71 9.71
C GLY A 267 -8.42 12.88 9.09
N ILE A 268 -9.67 12.69 8.69
CA ILE A 268 -10.54 13.75 8.17
C ILE A 268 -10.83 14.79 9.28
N GLU A 269 -11.17 14.35 10.48
CA GLU A 269 -11.47 15.24 11.61
C GLU A 269 -10.24 16.07 12.00
N MET A 270 -9.06 15.46 12.08
CA MET A 270 -7.80 16.17 12.35
C MET A 270 -7.46 17.17 11.24
N GLY A 271 -7.59 16.76 9.98
CA GLY A 271 -7.35 17.63 8.83
C GLY A 271 -8.28 18.86 8.79
N LEU A 272 -9.57 18.68 9.10
CA LEU A 272 -10.53 19.78 9.21
C LEU A 272 -10.19 20.74 10.35
N LYS A 273 -9.83 20.22 11.53
CA LYS A 273 -9.42 21.04 12.69
C LYS A 273 -8.16 21.84 12.39
N GLU A 274 -7.17 21.23 11.79
CA GLU A 274 -5.90 21.88 11.44
C GLU A 274 -6.06 22.90 10.32
N GLY A 275 -6.80 22.56 9.26
CA GLY A 275 -7.15 23.47 8.17
C GLY A 275 -7.92 24.70 8.65
N HIS A 276 -8.90 24.50 9.54
CA HIS A 276 -9.63 25.62 10.16
C HIS A 276 -8.73 26.53 10.99
N LYS A 277 -7.82 25.96 11.79
CA LYS A 277 -6.85 26.73 12.59
C LYS A 277 -5.88 27.54 11.72
N ILE A 278 -5.38 26.95 10.64
CA ILE A 278 -4.50 27.61 9.69
C ILE A 278 -5.25 28.73 8.98
N GLY A 279 -6.44 28.46 8.44
CA GLY A 279 -7.28 29.44 7.74
C GLY A 279 -7.66 30.64 8.62
N LEU A 280 -8.01 30.42 9.90
CA LEU A 280 -8.25 31.49 10.86
C LEU A 280 -7.01 32.35 11.12
N LYS A 281 -5.83 31.74 11.22
CA LYS A 281 -4.57 32.46 11.45
C LYS A 281 -4.18 33.30 10.23
N GLU A 282 -4.32 32.74 9.05
CA GLU A 282 -4.02 33.44 7.78
C GLU A 282 -5.02 34.55 7.51
N GLY A 283 -6.32 34.28 7.64
CA GLY A 283 -7.36 35.30 7.47
C GLY A 283 -7.21 36.45 8.44
N ARG A 284 -6.86 36.23 9.71
CA ARG A 284 -6.54 37.28 10.68
C ARG A 284 -5.31 38.11 10.28
N LYS A 285 -4.28 37.45 9.74
CA LYS A 285 -3.06 38.14 9.29
C LYS A 285 -3.31 38.97 8.06
N GLU A 286 -4.07 38.48 7.11
CA GLU A 286 -4.46 39.22 5.90
C GLU A 286 -5.41 40.36 6.20
N GLY A 287 -6.45 40.14 7.00
CA GLY A 287 -7.37 41.18 7.43
C GLY A 287 -6.67 42.32 8.17
N ARG A 288 -5.70 42.01 9.06
CA ARG A 288 -4.89 43.05 9.73
C ARG A 288 -4.01 43.83 8.76
N LYS A 289 -3.46 43.14 7.72
CA LYS A 289 -2.68 43.88 6.68
C LYS A 289 -3.54 44.75 5.82
N ALA A 290 -4.69 44.26 5.39
CA ALA A 290 -5.65 45.02 4.58
C ALA A 290 -6.18 46.24 5.35
N GLY A 291 -6.69 46.06 6.57
CA GLY A 291 -7.19 47.16 7.40
C GLY A 291 -6.12 48.20 7.75
N ARG A 292 -4.85 47.78 7.98
CA ARG A 292 -3.74 48.76 8.15
C ARG A 292 -3.44 49.54 6.88
N LYS A 293 -3.58 48.92 5.70
CA LYS A 293 -3.36 49.63 4.42
C LYS A 293 -4.46 50.60 4.14
N GLU A 294 -5.72 50.20 4.28
CA GLU A 294 -6.90 51.07 4.12
C GLU A 294 -6.88 52.26 5.08
N GLY A 295 -6.75 52.02 6.38
CA GLY A 295 -6.70 53.12 7.36
C GLY A 295 -5.53 54.07 7.15
N ARG A 296 -4.39 53.58 6.58
CA ARG A 296 -3.27 54.46 6.23
C ARG A 296 -3.54 55.30 4.96
N GLU A 297 -4.26 54.73 4.00
CA GLU A 297 -4.67 55.46 2.78
C GLU A 297 -5.78 56.51 3.07
N GLU A 298 -6.76 56.14 3.90
CA GLU A 298 -7.82 57.05 4.34
C GLU A 298 -7.25 58.20 5.16
N GLY A 299 -6.50 57.92 6.22
CA GLY A 299 -5.88 58.97 7.04
C GLY A 299 -4.92 59.85 6.25
N ARG A 300 -4.28 59.35 5.19
CA ARG A 300 -3.46 60.16 4.30
C ARG A 300 -4.28 61.03 3.37
N LYS A 301 -5.47 60.60 2.93
CA LYS A 301 -6.40 61.43 2.15
C LYS A 301 -7.00 62.55 2.99
N GLU A 302 -7.54 62.16 4.16
CA GLU A 302 -8.12 63.16 5.11
C GLU A 302 -7.11 64.22 5.53
N GLY A 303 -5.91 63.79 5.99
CA GLY A 303 -4.87 64.73 6.37
C GLY A 303 -4.38 65.62 5.20
N ARG A 304 -4.49 65.17 3.96
CA ARG A 304 -4.15 65.97 2.77
C ARG A 304 -5.24 66.93 2.44
N GLU A 305 -6.51 66.60 2.63
CA GLU A 305 -7.65 67.51 2.43
C GLU A 305 -7.69 68.56 3.52
N GLU A 306 -7.57 68.19 4.79
CA GLU A 306 -7.51 69.13 5.92
C GLU A 306 -6.33 70.09 5.77
N GLY A 307 -5.13 69.63 5.51
CA GLY A 307 -3.95 70.45 5.30
C GLY A 307 -4.10 71.46 4.08
N ARG A 308 -4.84 71.01 3.04
CA ARG A 308 -5.13 71.86 1.89
C ARG A 308 -6.13 72.94 2.24
N GLU A 309 -7.17 72.68 3.03
CA GLU A 309 -8.17 73.64 3.48
C GLU A 309 -7.56 74.63 4.49
N GLU A 310 -6.76 74.15 5.45
CA GLU A 310 -6.05 75.03 6.39
C GLU A 310 -5.03 75.93 5.66
N GLY A 311 -4.27 75.35 4.71
CA GLY A 311 -3.32 76.09 3.90
C GLY A 311 -4.00 77.21 3.07
N LYS A 312 -5.19 76.93 2.49
CA LYS A 312 -5.98 77.94 1.79
C LYS A 312 -6.45 79.09 2.72
N LYS A 313 -6.98 78.71 3.92
CA LYS A 313 -7.43 79.67 4.91
C LYS A 313 -6.28 80.63 5.35
N THR A 314 -5.13 80.00 5.66
CA THR A 314 -3.93 80.78 6.06
C THR A 314 -3.46 81.73 4.95
N ALA A 315 -3.39 81.19 3.71
CA ALA A 315 -3.00 82.07 2.57
C ALA A 315 -3.98 83.25 2.34
N VAL A 316 -5.30 82.97 2.46
CA VAL A 316 -6.31 84.03 2.35
C VAL A 316 -6.16 85.07 3.47
N MET A 317 -5.90 84.66 4.72
CA MET A 317 -5.64 85.53 5.84
C MET A 317 -4.38 86.36 5.65
N GLU A 318 -3.27 85.75 5.16
CA GLU A 318 -2.04 86.52 4.86
C GLU A 318 -2.21 87.52 3.76
N ILE A 319 -2.95 87.20 2.69
CA ILE A 319 -3.29 88.11 1.61
C ILE A 319 -4.15 89.29 2.15
N ALA A 320 -5.18 88.96 2.93
CA ALA A 320 -6.04 89.96 3.55
C ALA A 320 -5.28 90.93 4.49
N ALA A 321 -4.33 90.33 5.30
CA ALA A 321 -3.46 91.18 6.15
C ALA A 321 -2.56 92.11 5.34
N LYS A 322 -1.95 91.63 4.25
CA LYS A 322 -1.13 92.48 3.35
C LYS A 322 -1.98 93.55 2.68
N MET A 323 -3.20 93.27 2.25
CA MET A 323 -4.12 94.26 1.68
C MET A 323 -4.50 95.31 2.70
N LYS A 324 -4.79 94.91 3.95
CA LYS A 324 -5.08 95.85 5.04
C LYS A 324 -3.90 96.76 5.32
N ASN A 325 -2.68 96.25 5.41
CA ASN A 325 -1.45 97.03 5.64
C ASN A 325 -1.14 98.02 4.50
N ASN A 326 -1.62 97.74 3.29
CA ASN A 326 -1.49 98.62 2.12
C ASN A 326 -2.63 99.65 2.02
N GLY A 327 -3.50 99.76 3.04
CA GLY A 327 -4.53 100.76 3.12
C GLY A 327 -5.77 100.52 2.26
N ILE A 328 -6.01 99.31 1.82
CA ILE A 328 -7.20 98.89 1.04
C ILE A 328 -8.43 98.91 1.99
N PRO A 329 -9.58 99.42 1.56
CA PRO A 329 -10.79 99.45 2.39
C PRO A 329 -11.24 98.03 2.78
N HIS A 330 -11.63 97.86 4.06
CA HIS A 330 -12.01 96.53 4.61
C HIS A 330 -13.18 95.86 3.86
N THR A 331 -14.10 96.73 3.31
CA THR A 331 -15.23 96.27 2.48
C THR A 331 -14.76 95.54 1.18
N LEU A 332 -13.73 96.13 0.53
CA LEU A 332 -13.17 95.63 -0.70
C LEU A 332 -12.31 94.35 -0.41
N ILE A 333 -11.58 94.29 0.72
CA ILE A 333 -10.86 93.12 1.16
C ILE A 333 -11.84 91.96 1.45
N ALA A 334 -12.99 92.25 2.08
CA ALA A 334 -14.02 91.27 2.35
C ALA A 334 -14.59 90.65 1.06
N GLU A 335 -14.86 91.46 0.05
CA GLU A 335 -15.36 91.04 -1.26
C GLU A 335 -14.36 90.14 -2.01
N LEU A 336 -13.06 90.48 -1.97
CA LEU A 336 -12.02 89.78 -2.69
C LEU A 336 -11.58 88.50 -1.98
N THR A 337 -11.66 88.40 -0.65
CA THR A 337 -11.15 87.26 0.14
C THR A 337 -12.23 86.34 0.70
N GLY A 338 -13.48 86.78 0.71
CA GLY A 338 -14.59 86.13 1.33
C GLY A 338 -14.58 86.19 2.87
N LEU A 339 -13.66 86.92 3.49
CA LEU A 339 -13.57 87.12 4.94
C LEU A 339 -14.56 88.14 5.40
N SER A 340 -15.13 87.99 6.56
CA SER A 340 -15.97 88.99 7.16
C SER A 340 -15.15 90.27 7.58
N VAL A 341 -15.72 91.42 7.57
CA VAL A 341 -15.07 92.66 8.01
C VAL A 341 -14.50 92.52 9.43
N LYS A 342 -15.21 91.83 10.32
CA LYS A 342 -14.75 91.53 11.69
C LYS A 342 -13.52 90.65 11.77
N GLU A 343 -13.35 89.75 10.83
CA GLU A 343 -12.14 88.86 10.75
C GLU A 343 -10.98 89.73 10.21
N ILE A 344 -11.20 90.60 9.22
CA ILE A 344 -10.17 91.45 8.65
C ILE A 344 -9.69 92.48 9.69
N GLU A 345 -10.58 93.03 10.52
CA GLU A 345 -10.21 93.92 11.63
C GLU A 345 -9.24 93.26 12.63
N LYS A 346 -9.36 91.97 12.88
CA LYS A 346 -8.51 91.22 13.82
C LYS A 346 -7.17 90.79 13.23
N LEU A 347 -6.96 90.91 11.93
CA LEU A 347 -5.68 90.59 11.30
C LEU A 347 -4.65 91.65 11.65
N ASN A 348 -3.48 91.21 12.11
CA ASN A 348 -2.35 92.11 12.43
C ASN A 348 -1.53 92.43 11.17
#